data_0cac4c304284c3cf7fc4b2336cc2b29d
#
_entry.id   0cac4c304284c3cf7fc4b2336cc2b29d
#
_cell.length_a   1.000
_cell.length_b   1.000
_cell.length_c   1.000
_cell.angle_alpha   90.00
_cell.angle_beta   90.00
_cell.angle_gamma   90.00
#
_symmetry.space_group_name_H-M   'P 1'
#
loop_
_entity.id
_entity.type
_entity.pdbx_description
1 polymer ?
#
loop_
_entity_poly.entity_id
_entity_poly.type
_entity_poly.pdbx_seq_one_letter_code
_entity_poly.pdbx_strand_id
1 'polypeptide(L)'
;MLKICCVYFKGFYTPDYVSRLYRSLKKNSSIPFEFVCISDTDVEADVILPYNHYDKIKKHWHKLKYFSPNFAYQKPGDDIIVMDIDQVITGNVDDLLGYPVQDNELVTYGVWWENKLGINGVGTPSWELDVAGDIGIAE
;
A
#
# COMPACT_ATOMS: atom_id res chain seq x y z
N MET A 1 8.71 13.37 0.14
CA MET A 1 9.07 12.17 0.92
C MET A 1 8.17 11.02 0.49
N LEU A 2 8.76 9.86 0.22
CA LEU A 2 7.97 8.67 -0.08
C LEU A 2 7.44 8.04 1.21
N LYS A 3 6.14 7.76 1.25
CA LYS A 3 5.49 7.01 2.34
C LYS A 3 4.95 5.69 1.82
N ILE A 4 5.33 4.58 2.44
CA ILE A 4 4.74 3.27 2.15
C ILE A 4 3.76 2.95 3.27
N CYS A 5 2.51 2.76 2.90
CA CYS A 5 1.39 2.68 3.83
C CYS A 5 0.72 1.32 3.79
N CYS A 6 0.40 0.78 4.95
CA CYS A 6 -0.36 -0.45 5.08
C CYS A 6 -1.38 -0.34 6.22
N VAL A 7 -2.29 -1.32 6.28
CA VAL A 7 -3.25 -1.49 7.38
C VAL A 7 -3.03 -2.86 8.01
N TYR A 8 -2.94 -2.89 9.32
CA TYR A 8 -2.99 -4.11 10.11
C TYR A 8 -4.18 -4.07 11.06
N PHE A 9 -4.89 -5.17 11.16
CA PHE A 9 -5.93 -5.39 12.17
C PHE A 9 -5.84 -6.83 12.67
N LYS A 10 -6.18 -7.03 13.94
CA LYS A 10 -6.21 -8.36 14.55
C LYS A 10 -7.27 -9.25 13.90
N GLY A 11 -6.97 -10.52 13.77
CA GLY A 11 -7.88 -11.52 13.24
C GLY A 11 -7.17 -12.54 12.39
N PHE A 12 -7.09 -12.32 11.10
CA PHE A 12 -6.52 -13.28 10.16
C PHE A 12 -4.98 -13.27 10.15
N TYR A 13 -4.38 -12.08 10.22
CA TYR A 13 -2.93 -11.91 10.19
C TYR A 13 -2.35 -11.62 11.57
N THR A 14 -1.06 -11.87 11.73
CA THR A 14 -0.28 -11.51 12.92
C THR A 14 0.59 -10.28 12.66
N PRO A 15 1.09 -9.59 13.69
CA PRO A 15 2.02 -8.47 13.54
C PRO A 15 3.29 -8.79 12.72
N ASP A 16 3.68 -10.07 12.66
CA ASP A 16 4.84 -10.52 11.89
C ASP A 16 4.72 -10.24 10.39
N TYR A 17 3.52 -10.18 9.85
CA TYR A 17 3.31 -9.81 8.45
C TYR A 17 3.79 -8.39 8.18
N VAL A 18 3.50 -7.46 9.09
CA VAL A 18 3.96 -6.06 9.00
C VAL A 18 5.49 -6.01 9.05
N SER A 19 6.09 -6.72 10.02
CA SER A 19 7.56 -6.79 10.17
C SER A 19 8.24 -7.36 8.94
N ARG A 20 7.68 -8.42 8.36
CA ARG A 20 8.23 -9.05 7.15
C ARG A 20 8.19 -8.10 5.96
N LEU A 21 7.06 -7.45 5.74
CA LEU A 21 6.93 -6.46 4.66
C LEU A 21 7.94 -5.33 4.85
N TYR A 22 7.97 -4.71 6.03
CA TYR A 22 8.85 -3.60 6.33
C TYR A 22 10.34 -3.96 6.13
N ARG A 23 10.78 -5.08 6.72
CA ARG A 23 12.17 -5.53 6.61
C ARG A 23 12.54 -5.93 5.19
N SER A 24 11.59 -6.54 4.45
CA SER A 24 11.81 -6.89 3.04
C SER A 24 11.97 -5.65 2.17
N LEU A 25 11.17 -4.62 2.40
CA LEU A 25 11.31 -3.34 1.71
C LEU A 25 12.66 -2.68 2.02
N LYS A 26 13.04 -2.61 3.29
CA LYS A 26 14.36 -2.07 3.71
C LYS A 26 15.52 -2.82 3.08
N LYS A 27 15.40 -4.13 2.92
CA LYS A 27 16.45 -4.97 2.33
C LYS A 27 16.56 -4.83 0.81
N ASN A 28 15.44 -4.58 0.14
CA ASN A 28 15.33 -4.66 -1.32
C ASN A 28 15.12 -3.30 -1.98
N SER A 29 15.30 -2.20 -1.25
CA SER A 29 15.26 -0.85 -1.80
C SER A 29 16.44 -0.02 -1.35
N SER A 30 16.96 0.80 -2.27
CA SER A 30 17.90 1.88 -1.98
C SER A 30 17.21 3.23 -1.79
N ILE A 31 15.92 3.31 -2.13
CA ILE A 31 15.14 4.54 -2.03
C ILE A 31 14.69 4.74 -0.57
N PRO A 32 14.98 5.91 0.02
CA PRO A 32 14.51 6.19 1.38
C PRO A 32 13.00 6.38 1.41
N PHE A 33 12.36 5.77 2.40
CA PHE A 33 10.93 5.87 2.64
C PHE A 33 10.61 5.88 4.14
N GLU A 34 9.44 6.38 4.47
CA GLU A 34 8.81 6.25 5.77
C GLU A 34 7.72 5.17 5.71
N PHE A 35 7.81 4.17 6.56
CA PHE A 35 6.83 3.08 6.60
C PHE A 35 5.74 3.38 7.62
N VAL A 36 4.51 3.50 7.14
CA VAL A 36 3.35 3.93 7.93
C VAL A 36 2.35 2.77 8.04
N CYS A 37 1.99 2.39 9.24
CA CYS A 37 0.97 1.39 9.47
C CYS A 37 -0.22 1.95 10.24
N ILE A 38 -1.43 1.79 9.71
CA ILE A 38 -2.65 1.99 10.49
C ILE A 38 -2.90 0.69 11.25
N SER A 39 -2.86 0.74 12.58
CA SER A 39 -2.91 -0.47 13.39
C SER A 39 -3.70 -0.28 14.68
N ASP A 40 -4.37 -1.35 15.11
CA ASP A 40 -5.04 -1.45 16.42
C ASP A 40 -4.13 -2.02 17.50
N THR A 41 -2.88 -2.29 17.18
CA THR A 41 -1.88 -2.82 18.10
C THR A 41 -0.49 -2.35 17.72
N ASP A 42 0.48 -2.59 18.57
CA ASP A 42 1.88 -2.28 18.31
C ASP A 42 2.44 -3.18 17.21
N VAL A 43 3.09 -2.58 16.21
CA VAL A 43 3.71 -3.23 15.06
C VAL A 43 5.04 -2.57 14.73
N GLU A 44 5.88 -3.24 13.97
CA GLU A 44 7.15 -2.67 13.51
C GLU A 44 6.92 -1.72 12.31
N ALA A 45 6.91 -0.42 12.58
CA ALA A 45 6.75 0.63 11.57
C ALA A 45 7.44 1.91 12.03
N ASP A 46 7.76 2.81 11.09
CA ASP A 46 8.31 4.13 11.43
C ASP A 46 7.22 5.01 12.06
N VAL A 47 5.98 4.88 11.58
CA VAL A 47 4.82 5.58 12.10
C VAL A 47 3.65 4.60 12.26
N ILE A 48 3.06 4.60 13.44
CA ILE A 48 1.83 3.85 13.73
C ILE A 48 0.70 4.86 13.91
N LEU A 49 -0.33 4.75 13.08
CA LEU A 49 -1.52 5.56 13.20
C LEU A 49 -2.64 4.79 13.90
N PRO A 50 -3.37 5.45 14.80
CA PRO A 50 -4.40 4.78 15.58
C PRO A 50 -5.55 4.29 14.72
N TYR A 51 -6.00 3.08 15.02
CA TYR A 51 -7.13 2.45 14.37
C TYR A 51 -8.47 3.08 14.73
N ASN A 52 -8.55 3.66 15.91
CA ASN A 52 -9.75 4.23 16.51
C ASN A 52 -10.17 5.60 15.95
N HIS A 53 -9.53 6.08 14.88
CA HIS A 53 -9.78 7.41 14.36
C HIS A 53 -11.24 7.62 13.88
N TYR A 54 -11.89 6.56 13.41
CA TYR A 54 -13.29 6.57 13.02
C TYR A 54 -13.99 5.31 13.53
N ASP A 55 -14.90 5.44 14.46
CA ASP A 55 -15.58 4.31 15.11
C ASP A 55 -16.39 3.43 14.14
N LYS A 56 -16.77 3.98 13.02
CA LYS A 56 -17.59 3.30 12.01
C LYS A 56 -16.78 2.59 10.93
N ILE A 57 -15.48 2.85 10.84
CA ILE A 57 -14.59 2.24 9.86
C ILE A 57 -13.94 1.01 10.49
N LYS A 58 -14.04 -0.13 9.82
CA LYS A 58 -13.51 -1.41 10.32
C LYS A 58 -12.55 -2.05 9.35
N LYS A 59 -11.57 -2.77 9.88
CA LYS A 59 -10.63 -3.60 9.12
C LYS A 59 -9.94 -2.82 8.00
N HIS A 60 -9.87 -3.42 6.81
CA HIS A 60 -9.21 -2.85 5.62
C HIS A 60 -9.82 -1.51 5.15
N TRP A 61 -11.06 -1.20 5.53
CA TRP A 61 -11.67 0.09 5.20
C TRP A 61 -10.93 1.30 5.79
N HIS A 62 -10.04 1.09 6.75
CA HIS A 62 -9.12 2.13 7.21
C HIS A 62 -8.17 2.64 6.12
N LYS A 63 -8.04 1.93 5.01
CA LYS A 63 -7.35 2.41 3.81
C LYS A 63 -7.93 3.72 3.26
N LEU A 64 -9.21 3.99 3.49
CA LEU A 64 -9.82 5.28 3.11
C LEU A 64 -9.12 6.48 3.76
N LYS A 65 -8.44 6.29 4.89
CA LYS A 65 -7.66 7.35 5.55
C LYS A 65 -6.51 7.87 4.71
N TYR A 66 -5.99 7.09 3.77
CA TYR A 66 -4.91 7.51 2.87
C TYR A 66 -5.28 8.75 2.05
N PHE A 67 -6.57 8.95 1.79
CA PHE A 67 -7.09 10.09 1.05
C PHE A 67 -7.35 11.32 1.93
N SER A 68 -7.09 11.22 3.22
CA SER A 68 -7.20 12.39 4.10
C SER A 68 -6.06 13.36 3.85
N PRO A 69 -6.34 14.67 3.71
CA PRO A 69 -5.29 15.68 3.47
C PRO A 69 -4.16 15.69 4.50
N ASN A 70 -4.45 15.26 5.71
CA ASN A 70 -3.49 15.23 6.82
C ASN A 70 -2.99 13.82 7.17
N PHE A 71 -3.23 12.84 6.30
CA PHE A 71 -2.82 11.47 6.55
C PHE A 71 -1.31 11.39 6.78
N ALA A 72 -0.89 10.76 7.87
CA ALA A 72 0.52 10.55 8.22
C ALA A 72 1.38 11.81 8.11
N TYR A 73 0.80 12.97 8.42
CA TYR A 73 1.47 14.27 8.32
C TYR A 73 2.01 14.58 6.93
N GLN A 74 1.38 14.06 5.90
CA GLN A 74 1.78 14.28 4.51
C GLN A 74 1.78 15.77 4.17
N LYS A 75 2.68 16.11 3.25
CA LYS A 75 2.83 17.47 2.71
C LYS A 75 2.65 17.44 1.20
N PRO A 76 2.32 18.56 0.58
CA PRO A 76 2.36 18.65 -0.89
C PRO A 76 3.73 18.20 -1.43
N GLY A 77 3.72 17.29 -2.39
CA GLY A 77 4.91 16.67 -2.95
C GLY A 77 5.39 15.39 -2.24
N ASP A 78 4.66 14.92 -1.24
CA ASP A 78 4.85 13.56 -0.72
C ASP A 78 4.12 12.55 -1.61
N ASP A 79 4.79 11.44 -1.92
CA ASP A 79 4.20 10.31 -2.62
C ASP A 79 3.74 9.25 -1.62
N ILE A 80 2.61 8.62 -1.91
CA ILE A 80 2.07 7.54 -1.09
C ILE A 80 1.97 6.27 -1.94
N ILE A 81 2.60 5.21 -1.46
CA ILE A 81 2.42 3.86 -1.99
C ILE A 81 1.64 3.06 -0.96
N VAL A 82 0.57 2.42 -1.42
CA VAL A 82 -0.27 1.55 -0.59
C VAL A 82 0.10 0.11 -0.86
N MET A 83 0.38 -0.64 0.19
CA MET A 83 0.70 -2.06 0.11
C MET A 83 -0.13 -2.87 1.10
N ASP A 84 -0.51 -4.08 0.69
CA ASP A 84 -1.08 -5.05 1.60
C ASP A 84 0.01 -5.78 2.37
N ILE A 85 -0.29 -6.13 3.62
CA ILE A 85 0.72 -6.73 4.52
C ILE A 85 1.12 -8.16 4.14
N ASP A 86 0.34 -8.83 3.29
CA ASP A 86 0.60 -10.18 2.79
C ASP A 86 1.38 -10.19 1.46
N GLN A 87 1.75 -9.03 0.95
CA GLN A 87 2.62 -8.94 -0.21
C GLN A 87 4.04 -9.43 0.11
N VAL A 88 4.63 -10.14 -0.84
CA VAL A 88 5.98 -10.71 -0.70
C VAL A 88 6.93 -9.99 -1.65
N ILE A 89 7.95 -9.38 -1.09
CA ILE A 89 9.02 -8.73 -1.85
C ILE A 89 10.07 -9.78 -2.20
N THR A 90 10.23 -10.06 -3.48
CA THR A 90 11.13 -11.12 -3.98
C THR A 90 12.44 -10.62 -4.58
N GLY A 91 12.58 -9.29 -4.72
CA GLY A 91 13.76 -8.68 -5.32
C GLY A 91 13.76 -7.17 -5.16
N ASN A 92 14.65 -6.50 -5.88
CA ASN A 92 14.75 -5.04 -5.86
C ASN A 92 13.43 -4.40 -6.29
N VAL A 93 13.00 -3.38 -5.55
CA VAL A 93 11.74 -2.66 -5.78
C VAL A 93 11.95 -1.18 -6.12
N ASP A 94 13.17 -0.77 -6.41
CA ASP A 94 13.47 0.65 -6.67
C ASP A 94 12.72 1.20 -7.87
N ASP A 95 12.51 0.41 -8.92
CA ASP A 95 11.72 0.83 -10.09
C ASP A 95 10.26 1.12 -9.72
N LEU A 96 9.70 0.34 -8.80
CA LEU A 96 8.35 0.58 -8.28
C LEU A 96 8.30 1.80 -7.38
N LEU A 97 9.22 1.88 -6.42
CA LEU A 97 9.23 2.96 -5.43
C LEU A 97 9.65 4.30 -6.02
N GLY A 98 10.44 4.29 -7.07
CA GLY A 98 10.90 5.48 -7.79
C GLY A 98 10.06 5.85 -9.00
N TYR A 99 8.93 5.18 -9.23
CA TYR A 99 8.07 5.50 -10.37
C TYR A 99 7.58 6.95 -10.29
N PRO A 100 7.77 7.75 -11.36
CA PRO A 100 7.42 9.16 -11.35
C PRO A 100 5.91 9.36 -11.52
N VAL A 101 5.20 9.43 -10.41
CA VAL A 101 3.75 9.74 -10.40
C VAL A 101 3.55 11.24 -10.61
N GLN A 102 2.63 11.61 -11.50
CA GLN A 102 2.29 13.01 -11.74
C GLN A 102 1.23 13.51 -10.73
N ASP A 103 1.14 14.82 -10.58
CA ASP A 103 0.09 15.41 -9.76
C ASP A 103 -1.29 14.96 -10.24
N ASN A 104 -2.14 14.52 -9.33
CA ASN A 104 -3.48 13.98 -9.58
C ASN A 104 -3.51 12.67 -10.39
N GLU A 105 -2.40 11.94 -10.42
CA GLU A 105 -2.31 10.62 -11.01
C GLU A 105 -2.39 9.56 -9.92
N LEU A 106 -3.08 8.48 -10.24
CA LEU A 106 -3.12 7.26 -9.43
C LEU A 106 -2.60 6.12 -10.29
N VAL A 107 -1.54 5.48 -9.85
CA VAL A 107 -0.90 4.38 -10.58
C VAL A 107 -1.17 3.07 -9.87
N THR A 108 -1.56 2.07 -10.63
CA THR A 108 -1.84 0.74 -10.12
C THR A 108 -1.32 -0.35 -11.07
N TYR A 109 -1.17 -1.56 -10.57
CA TYR A 109 -0.91 -2.70 -11.43
C TYR A 109 -2.14 -3.03 -12.28
N GLY A 110 -1.96 -3.09 -13.61
CA GLY A 110 -2.97 -3.62 -14.50
C GLY A 110 -2.99 -5.15 -14.44
N VAL A 111 -4.09 -5.74 -14.76
CA VAL A 111 -4.40 -7.17 -15.01
C VAL A 111 -3.32 -8.22 -14.73
N TRP A 112 -2.63 -8.13 -13.62
CA TRP A 112 -1.53 -9.03 -13.26
C TRP A 112 -1.95 -10.52 -13.24
N TRP A 113 -3.20 -10.80 -12.97
CA TRP A 113 -3.75 -12.15 -12.97
C TRP A 113 -3.96 -12.74 -14.36
N GLU A 114 -4.19 -11.94 -15.40
CA GLU A 114 -4.28 -12.41 -16.78
C GLU A 114 -3.03 -13.16 -17.21
N ASN A 115 -1.89 -12.52 -17.00
CA ASN A 115 -0.61 -13.10 -17.39
C ASN A 115 -0.29 -14.38 -16.62
N LYS A 116 -0.80 -14.52 -15.42
CA LYS A 116 -0.50 -15.63 -14.52
C LYS A 116 -1.41 -16.83 -14.76
N LEU A 117 -2.65 -16.60 -15.15
CA LEU A 117 -3.68 -17.64 -15.27
C LEU A 117 -4.04 -17.94 -16.72
N GLY A 118 -3.55 -17.20 -17.69
CA GLY A 118 -3.96 -17.31 -19.09
C GLY A 118 -5.45 -17.03 -19.30
N ILE A 119 -6.06 -16.32 -18.39
CA ILE A 119 -7.47 -15.95 -18.43
C ILE A 119 -7.56 -14.48 -18.77
N ASN A 120 -8.04 -14.19 -19.94
CA ASN A 120 -8.17 -12.81 -20.38
C ASN A 120 -9.32 -12.12 -19.64
N GLY A 121 -8.96 -11.11 -18.88
CA GLY A 121 -9.87 -10.06 -18.43
C GLY A 121 -11.13 -10.53 -17.71
N VAL A 122 -11.07 -11.64 -17.00
CA VAL A 122 -12.23 -12.05 -16.22
C VAL A 122 -12.39 -11.10 -15.05
N GLY A 123 -13.30 -10.21 -15.22
CA GLY A 123 -13.70 -9.27 -14.19
C GLY A 123 -13.37 -7.84 -14.54
N THR A 124 -12.12 -7.47 -14.74
CA THR A 124 -11.75 -6.08 -14.95
C THR A 124 -10.90 -5.93 -16.21
N PRO A 125 -11.35 -5.20 -17.21
CA PRO A 125 -10.55 -4.88 -18.38
C PRO A 125 -9.27 -4.14 -17.99
N SER A 126 -8.18 -4.42 -18.70
CA SER A 126 -6.88 -3.81 -18.44
C SER A 126 -6.93 -2.29 -18.37
N TRP A 127 -7.71 -1.68 -19.22
CA TRP A 127 -7.85 -0.23 -19.23
C TRP A 127 -8.50 0.34 -17.96
N GLU A 128 -9.33 -0.42 -17.28
CA GLU A 128 -9.93 0.03 -16.01
C GLU A 128 -8.92 0.06 -14.88
N LEU A 129 -7.91 -0.79 -14.98
CA LEU A 129 -6.82 -0.84 -14.02
C LEU A 129 -5.73 0.17 -14.34
N ASP A 130 -5.58 0.49 -15.61
CA ASP A 130 -4.63 1.50 -16.08
C ASP A 130 -5.13 2.92 -15.85
N VAL A 131 -6.39 3.07 -15.56
CA VAL A 131 -6.94 4.37 -15.19
C VAL A 131 -6.75 4.58 -13.71
N ALA A 132 -6.35 5.76 -13.39
CA ALA A 132 -6.15 6.25 -12.04
C ALA A 132 -7.33 6.07 -11.07
N GLY A 133 -8.29 5.30 -11.37
CA GLY A 133 -9.42 5.02 -10.51
C GLY A 133 -9.27 3.77 -9.65
N ASP A 134 -8.36 2.91 -10.03
CA ASP A 134 -8.12 1.70 -9.27
C ASP A 134 -6.83 1.86 -8.46
N ILE A 135 -6.94 1.78 -7.18
CA ILE A 135 -5.82 1.99 -6.26
C ILE A 135 -4.82 0.84 -6.35
N GLY A 136 -5.00 -0.09 -7.25
CA GLY A 136 -4.10 -1.22 -7.41
C GLY A 136 -3.88 -1.98 -6.14
N ILE A 137 -4.87 -2.02 -5.34
CA ILE A 137 -4.90 -2.95 -4.26
C ILE A 137 -5.20 -4.28 -4.90
N ALA A 138 -4.15 -4.92 -5.33
CA ALA A 138 -4.24 -6.33 -5.61
C ALA A 138 -4.64 -7.01 -4.30
N GLU A 139 -5.83 -7.49 -4.25
CA GLU A 139 -6.29 -8.41 -3.21
C GLU A 139 -5.62 -9.77 -3.38
#